data_9c6d558a201e97cf9297f51f570a923b
#
_entry.id   9c6d558a201e97cf9297f51f570a923b
#
_cell.length_a   1.000
_cell.length_b   1.000
_cell.length_c   1.000
_cell.angle_alpha   90.00
_cell.angle_beta   90.00
_cell.angle_gamma   90.00
#
_symmetry.space_group_name_H-M   'P 1'
#
loop_
_entity.id
_entity.type
_entity.pdbx_description
1 polymer ?
#
loop_
_entity_poly.entity_id
_entity_poly.type
_entity_poly.pdbx_seq_one_letter_code
_entity_poly.pdbx_strand_id
1 'polypeptide(L)'
;INLITLYHLIFVVKIKNNMKVCILGNSLTSLALAKALTNQNIYVDVITRKKSNKINYSRTIGISKSNAEFFSNNIIDIKKIKWKIKKIEIYADNLKKEKLLNFENNNEELFAIIKNYKLYSLIEKDLFKNKYF
;
A
#
# COMPACT_ATOMS: atom_id res chain seq x y z
N ILE A 1 -0.34 -1.23 -13.88
CA ILE A 1 -1.22 -0.09 -13.54
C ILE A 1 -0.86 1.00 -14.55
N ASN A 2 -1.81 1.33 -15.41
CA ASN A 2 -1.60 2.27 -16.50
C ASN A 2 -1.44 3.69 -15.93
N LEU A 3 -0.37 4.39 -16.26
CA LEU A 3 -0.08 5.76 -15.80
C LEU A 3 -1.24 6.74 -16.06
N ILE A 4 -2.04 6.49 -17.09
CA ILE A 4 -3.19 7.31 -17.50
C ILE A 4 -4.29 7.35 -16.43
N THR A 5 -4.49 6.28 -15.66
CA THR A 5 -5.50 6.22 -14.59
C THR A 5 -5.09 7.04 -13.35
N LEU A 6 -3.79 7.32 -13.19
CA LEU A 6 -3.28 8.13 -12.08
C LEU A 6 -3.53 9.63 -12.31
N TYR A 7 -3.53 10.10 -13.57
CA TYR A 7 -3.72 11.52 -13.90
C TYR A 7 -5.14 12.06 -13.61
N HIS A 8 -6.15 11.20 -13.54
CA HIS A 8 -7.53 11.63 -13.26
C HIS A 8 -7.81 11.87 -11.77
N LEU A 9 -6.88 11.57 -10.88
CA LEU A 9 -7.06 11.66 -9.44
C LEU A 9 -6.29 12.82 -8.76
N ILE A 10 -5.44 13.53 -9.51
CA ILE A 10 -4.55 14.53 -8.91
C ILE A 10 -4.84 15.91 -9.51
N PHE A 11 -5.39 16.83 -8.70
CA PHE A 11 -5.41 18.26 -9.01
C PHE A 11 -4.26 18.94 -8.28
N VAL A 12 -3.37 19.61 -9.03
CA VAL A 12 -2.29 20.41 -8.46
C VAL A 12 -2.71 21.88 -8.47
N VAL A 13 -2.90 22.45 -7.29
CA VAL A 13 -3.20 23.89 -7.13
C VAL A 13 -1.95 24.58 -6.59
N LYS A 14 -1.38 25.48 -7.38
CA LYS A 14 -0.25 26.32 -6.97
C LYS A 14 -0.78 27.56 -6.24
N ILE A 15 -0.76 27.55 -4.91
CA ILE A 15 -1.09 28.71 -4.09
C ILE A 15 0.23 29.31 -3.60
N LYS A 16 0.44 30.62 -3.90
CA LYS A 16 1.60 31.45 -3.50
C LYS A 16 2.68 30.71 -2.69
N ASN A 17 3.73 30.25 -3.36
CA ASN A 17 4.95 29.62 -2.83
C ASN A 17 4.86 28.22 -2.19
N ASN A 18 3.66 27.63 -2.01
CA ASN A 18 3.52 26.26 -1.52
C ASN A 18 2.66 25.44 -2.48
N MET A 19 3.21 24.34 -2.98
CA MET A 19 2.46 23.39 -3.79
C MET A 19 1.49 22.62 -2.88
N LYS A 20 0.20 22.61 -3.25
CA LYS A 20 -0.84 21.84 -2.57
C LYS A 20 -1.46 20.84 -3.55
N VAL A 21 -1.59 19.59 -3.15
CA VAL A 21 -2.15 18.51 -3.96
C VAL A 21 -3.49 18.09 -3.37
N CYS A 22 -4.52 18.00 -4.21
CA CYS A 22 -5.83 17.48 -3.85
C CYS A 22 -6.00 16.08 -4.44
N ILE A 23 -6.30 15.10 -3.61
CA ILE A 23 -6.54 13.69 -4.00
C ILE A 23 -8.02 13.38 -3.81
N LEU A 24 -8.68 12.88 -4.86
CA LEU A 24 -10.07 12.47 -4.79
C LEU A 24 -10.19 10.98 -4.44
N GLY A 25 -10.85 10.70 -3.33
CA GLY A 25 -11.05 9.35 -2.80
C GLY A 25 -10.06 8.96 -1.70
N ASN A 26 -10.50 8.08 -0.82
CA ASN A 26 -9.73 7.59 0.33
C ASN A 26 -9.38 6.09 0.21
N SER A 27 -9.09 5.63 -1.00
CA SER A 27 -8.60 4.27 -1.20
C SER A 27 -7.21 4.10 -0.56
N LEU A 28 -6.79 2.86 -0.35
CA LEU A 28 -5.43 2.59 0.16
C LEU A 28 -4.35 3.22 -0.73
N THR A 29 -4.55 3.21 -2.06
CA THR A 29 -3.64 3.85 -3.02
C THR A 29 -3.61 5.37 -2.82
N SER A 30 -4.77 6.00 -2.62
CA SER A 30 -4.87 7.43 -2.35
C SER A 30 -4.15 7.83 -1.08
N LEU A 31 -4.32 7.05 0.00
CA LEU A 31 -3.64 7.32 1.27
C LEU A 31 -2.13 7.05 1.19
N ALA A 32 -1.70 6.03 0.46
CA ALA A 32 -0.27 5.76 0.24
C ALA A 32 0.39 6.90 -0.56
N LEU A 33 -0.29 7.43 -1.59
CA LEU A 33 0.16 8.59 -2.34
C LEU A 33 0.22 9.85 -1.46
N ALA A 34 -0.84 10.11 -0.68
CA ALA A 34 -0.87 11.23 0.27
C ALA A 34 0.31 11.14 1.24
N LYS A 35 0.60 9.94 1.77
CA LYS A 35 1.73 9.72 2.68
C LYS A 35 3.08 9.96 2.01
N ALA A 36 3.26 9.48 0.77
CA ALA A 36 4.49 9.71 0.01
C ALA A 36 4.73 11.22 -0.24
N LEU A 37 3.68 11.96 -0.58
CA LEU A 37 3.76 13.40 -0.82
C LEU A 37 4.02 14.19 0.48
N THR A 38 3.34 13.85 1.56
CA THR A 38 3.57 14.51 2.86
C THR A 38 4.96 14.24 3.42
N ASN A 39 5.57 13.08 3.11
CA ASN A 39 6.97 12.79 3.42
C ASN A 39 7.95 13.70 2.66
N GLN A 40 7.51 14.26 1.51
CA GLN A 40 8.27 15.26 0.73
C GLN A 40 7.90 16.71 1.10
N ASN A 41 7.22 16.93 2.24
CA ASN A 41 6.76 18.24 2.71
C ASN A 41 5.78 18.95 1.73
N ILE A 42 5.02 18.17 0.96
CA ILE A 42 3.98 18.68 0.08
C ILE A 42 2.65 18.65 0.82
N TYR A 43 1.91 19.78 0.80
CA TYR A 43 0.58 19.84 1.39
C TYR A 43 -0.41 18.99 0.59
N VAL A 44 -1.19 18.16 1.27
CA VAL A 44 -2.14 17.23 0.66
C VAL A 44 -3.51 17.32 1.33
N ASP A 45 -4.55 17.50 0.52
CA ASP A 45 -5.94 17.30 0.93
C ASP A 45 -6.47 16.01 0.31
N VAL A 46 -7.14 15.18 1.09
CA VAL A 46 -7.88 14.02 0.58
C VAL A 46 -9.37 14.29 0.71
N ILE A 47 -10.06 14.41 -0.42
CA ILE A 47 -11.50 14.65 -0.48
C ILE A 47 -12.21 13.35 -0.77
N THR A 48 -13.16 12.97 0.09
CA THR A 48 -13.93 11.75 -0.09
C THR A 48 -15.40 11.96 0.24
N ARG A 49 -16.27 11.18 -0.40
CA ARG A 49 -17.67 11.09 0.02
C ARG A 49 -17.73 10.34 1.35
N LYS A 50 -18.53 10.84 2.29
CA LYS A 50 -18.83 10.15 3.54
C LYS A 50 -19.51 8.80 3.22
N LYS A 51 -18.75 7.73 3.17
CA LYS A 51 -19.27 6.36 3.04
C LYS A 51 -19.12 5.66 4.37
N SER A 52 -20.18 4.96 4.81
CA SER A 52 -20.05 3.96 5.87
C SER A 52 -19.21 2.80 5.31
N ASN A 53 -17.93 2.87 5.46
CA ASN A 53 -17.04 1.81 5.01
C ASN A 53 -17.18 0.63 5.97
N LYS A 54 -17.91 -0.41 5.56
CA LYS A 54 -17.76 -1.72 6.18
C LYS A 54 -16.34 -2.19 5.94
N ILE A 55 -15.54 -2.20 6.99
CA ILE A 55 -14.14 -2.65 6.92
C ILE A 55 -14.16 -4.14 6.58
N ASN A 56 -13.58 -4.50 5.44
CA ASN A 56 -13.39 -5.90 5.09
C ASN A 56 -12.11 -6.42 5.74
N TYR A 57 -12.24 -7.12 6.85
CA TYR A 57 -11.12 -7.67 7.63
C TYR A 57 -10.42 -8.87 6.97
N SER A 58 -11.07 -9.54 6.01
CA SER A 58 -10.52 -10.74 5.36
C SER A 58 -9.59 -10.39 4.19
N ARG A 59 -9.71 -9.18 3.63
CA ARG A 59 -8.92 -8.80 2.46
C ARG A 59 -7.45 -8.65 2.81
N THR A 60 -6.60 -9.32 2.03
CA THR A 60 -5.14 -9.25 2.13
C THR A 60 -4.54 -8.69 0.83
N ILE A 61 -3.31 -8.19 0.95
CA ILE A 61 -2.48 -7.73 -0.16
C ILE A 61 -1.20 -8.54 -0.13
N GLY A 62 -0.81 -9.06 -1.29
CA GLY A 62 0.48 -9.64 -1.50
C GLY A 62 1.49 -8.60 -2.00
N ILE A 63 2.70 -8.63 -1.47
CA ILE A 63 3.76 -7.69 -1.82
C ILE A 63 5.10 -8.42 -1.92
N SER A 64 5.86 -8.21 -3.00
CA SER A 64 7.21 -8.74 -3.15
C SER A 64 8.18 -8.13 -2.14
N LYS A 65 9.31 -8.79 -1.85
CA LYS A 65 10.36 -8.28 -0.96
C LYS A 65 10.79 -6.87 -1.36
N SER A 66 11.12 -6.65 -2.62
CA SER A 66 11.57 -5.35 -3.14
C SER A 66 10.53 -4.24 -2.96
N ASN A 67 9.26 -4.53 -3.26
CA ASN A 67 8.18 -3.57 -3.07
C ASN A 67 7.91 -3.28 -1.58
N ALA A 68 8.05 -4.29 -0.70
CA ALA A 68 7.92 -4.10 0.74
C ALA A 68 9.06 -3.22 1.31
N GLU A 69 10.27 -3.39 0.81
CA GLU A 69 11.42 -2.55 1.15
C GLU A 69 11.23 -1.11 0.65
N PHE A 70 10.82 -0.95 -0.62
CA PHE A 70 10.50 0.37 -1.17
C PHE A 70 9.43 1.09 -0.34
N PHE A 71 8.36 0.37 0.02
CA PHE A 71 7.25 0.92 0.78
C PHE A 71 7.70 1.35 2.19
N SER A 72 8.51 0.50 2.86
CA SER A 72 9.03 0.78 4.19
C SER A 72 10.00 1.97 4.22
N ASN A 73 10.80 2.14 3.17
CA ASN A 73 11.81 3.19 3.11
C ASN A 73 11.24 4.55 2.67
N ASN A 74 10.21 4.56 1.81
CA ASN A 74 9.75 5.78 1.15
C ASN A 74 8.37 6.25 1.62
N ILE A 75 7.53 5.35 2.16
CA ILE A 75 6.15 5.66 2.51
C ILE A 75 5.95 5.52 4.02
N ILE A 76 5.94 4.29 4.54
CA ILE A 76 5.75 4.01 5.96
C ILE A 76 6.27 2.62 6.31
N ASP A 77 6.89 2.45 7.47
CA ASP A 77 7.40 1.15 7.91
C ASP A 77 6.27 0.14 8.15
N ILE A 78 6.30 -0.94 7.36
CA ILE A 78 5.30 -2.02 7.40
C ILE A 78 5.82 -3.30 8.06
N LYS A 79 7.03 -3.30 8.62
CA LYS A 79 7.67 -4.52 9.19
C LYS A 79 6.82 -5.22 10.22
N LYS A 80 6.11 -4.47 11.06
CA LYS A 80 5.28 -5.01 12.17
C LYS A 80 3.95 -5.60 11.72
N ILE A 81 3.47 -5.26 10.51
CA ILE A 81 2.15 -5.68 10.03
C ILE A 81 2.21 -6.68 8.89
N LYS A 82 3.40 -6.95 8.33
CA LYS A 82 3.61 -7.91 7.26
C LYS A 82 3.86 -9.33 7.79
N TRP A 83 3.29 -10.31 7.11
CA TRP A 83 3.57 -11.72 7.32
C TRP A 83 4.49 -12.21 6.20
N LYS A 84 5.69 -12.65 6.55
CA LYS A 84 6.73 -13.08 5.62
C LYS A 84 6.46 -14.48 5.10
N ILE A 85 6.55 -14.66 3.79
CA ILE A 85 6.51 -15.95 3.11
C ILE A 85 7.93 -16.25 2.59
N LYS A 86 8.49 -17.35 3.03
CA LYS A 86 9.85 -17.77 2.66
C LYS A 86 9.85 -18.86 1.60
N LYS A 87 8.74 -19.59 1.47
CA LYS A 87 8.59 -20.73 0.57
C LYS A 87 7.18 -20.75 -0.02
N ILE A 88 7.10 -21.01 -1.31
CA ILE A 88 5.84 -21.21 -2.04
C ILE A 88 5.97 -22.52 -2.82
N GLU A 89 5.08 -23.46 -2.57
CA GLU A 89 5.01 -24.73 -3.30
C GLU A 89 3.66 -24.85 -3.99
N ILE A 90 3.69 -25.24 -5.25
CA ILE A 90 2.50 -25.46 -6.06
C ILE A 90 2.42 -26.95 -6.38
N TYR A 91 1.29 -27.56 -6.10
CA TYR A 91 1.01 -28.97 -6.34
C TYR A 91 -0.08 -29.13 -7.40
N ALA A 92 0.00 -30.22 -8.18
CA ALA A 92 -1.08 -30.61 -9.05
C ALA A 92 -2.32 -31.02 -8.23
N ASP A 93 -3.50 -30.65 -8.72
CA ASP A 93 -4.78 -31.08 -8.17
C ASP A 93 -5.15 -32.48 -8.70
N ASN A 94 -4.24 -33.43 -8.51
CA ASN A 94 -4.42 -34.83 -8.87
C ASN A 94 -4.25 -35.71 -7.63
N LEU A 95 -4.67 -36.99 -7.73
CA LEU A 95 -4.57 -37.95 -6.62
C LEU A 95 -3.15 -38.18 -6.13
N LYS A 96 -2.13 -37.91 -6.95
CA LYS A 96 -0.72 -38.10 -6.62
C LYS A 96 -0.10 -36.90 -5.92
N LYS A 97 -0.76 -35.73 -5.91
CA LYS A 97 -0.26 -34.46 -5.34
C LYS A 97 1.18 -34.16 -5.79
N GLU A 98 1.45 -34.30 -7.07
CA GLU A 98 2.77 -34.03 -7.62
C GLU A 98 3.14 -32.56 -7.47
N LYS A 99 4.34 -32.29 -6.92
CA LYS A 99 4.86 -30.93 -6.80
C LYS A 99 5.25 -30.40 -8.17
N LEU A 100 4.59 -29.32 -8.61
CA LEU A 100 4.81 -28.69 -9.91
C LEU A 100 5.91 -27.62 -9.84
N LEU A 101 5.86 -26.76 -8.81
CA LEU A 101 6.79 -25.65 -8.66
C LEU A 101 7.18 -25.47 -7.19
N ASN A 102 8.42 -25.08 -6.98
CA ASN A 102 8.95 -24.67 -5.67
C ASN A 102 9.71 -23.35 -5.82
N PHE A 103 9.28 -22.34 -5.08
CA PHE A 103 9.99 -21.08 -4.95
C PHE A 103 10.54 -20.99 -3.53
N GLU A 104 11.85 -20.95 -3.40
CA GLU A 104 12.57 -20.82 -2.15
C GLU A 104 13.88 -20.12 -2.40
N ASN A 105 14.28 -19.20 -1.53
CA ASN A 105 15.54 -18.47 -1.64
C ASN A 105 16.26 -18.46 -0.29
N ASN A 106 17.09 -19.48 -0.03
CA ASN A 106 17.98 -19.57 1.15
C ASN A 106 17.38 -19.07 2.47
N ASN A 107 16.11 -19.42 2.75
CA ASN A 107 15.36 -18.94 3.91
C ASN A 107 15.07 -17.43 3.96
N GLU A 108 15.33 -16.69 2.88
CA GLU A 108 14.99 -15.29 2.78
C GLU A 108 13.48 -15.09 2.50
N GLU A 109 13.03 -13.87 2.75
CA GLU A 109 11.68 -13.44 2.41
C GLU A 109 11.53 -13.33 0.88
N LEU A 110 10.66 -14.14 0.29
CA LEU A 110 10.28 -14.04 -1.12
C LEU A 110 9.17 -13.02 -1.32
N PHE A 111 8.24 -13.02 -0.38
CA PHE A 111 6.95 -12.37 -0.50
C PHE A 111 6.38 -12.09 0.88
N ALA A 112 5.52 -11.09 1.00
CA ALA A 112 4.80 -10.84 2.24
C ALA A 112 3.30 -10.70 2.00
N ILE A 113 2.52 -11.03 3.02
CA ILE A 113 1.08 -10.80 3.05
C ILE A 113 0.78 -9.76 4.12
N ILE A 114 -0.06 -8.80 3.78
CA ILE A 114 -0.49 -7.73 4.70
C ILE A 114 -2.02 -7.68 4.70
N LYS A 115 -2.63 -7.59 5.87
CA LYS A 115 -4.06 -7.32 5.99
C LYS A 115 -4.37 -5.90 5.55
N ASN A 116 -5.23 -5.73 4.56
CA ASN A 116 -5.56 -4.44 3.96
C ASN A 116 -5.96 -3.38 5.00
N TYR A 117 -6.83 -3.75 5.94
CA TYR A 117 -7.29 -2.83 6.99
C TYR A 117 -6.16 -2.37 7.92
N LYS A 118 -5.16 -3.23 8.20
CA LYS A 118 -4.02 -2.87 9.04
C LYS A 118 -3.14 -1.83 8.36
N LEU A 119 -2.88 -2.02 7.06
CA LEU A 119 -2.10 -1.07 6.28
C LEU A 119 -2.84 0.27 6.15
N TYR A 120 -4.15 0.23 5.85
CA TYR A 120 -5.00 1.40 5.79
C TYR A 120 -4.95 2.20 7.10
N SER A 121 -5.23 1.56 8.23
CA SER A 121 -5.23 2.22 9.55
C SER A 121 -3.85 2.75 9.96
N LEU A 122 -2.77 2.06 9.55
CA LEU A 122 -1.41 2.51 9.83
C LEU A 122 -1.11 3.83 9.10
N ILE A 123 -1.41 3.89 7.80
CA ILE A 123 -1.18 5.09 6.99
C ILE A 123 -2.09 6.24 7.46
N GLU A 124 -3.37 5.97 7.65
CA GLU A 124 -4.35 6.96 8.08
C GLU A 124 -3.97 7.62 9.41
N LYS A 125 -3.62 6.82 10.42
CA LYS A 125 -3.19 7.31 11.73
C LYS A 125 -1.94 8.18 11.66
N ASP A 126 -1.02 7.86 10.77
CA ASP A 126 0.21 8.63 10.59
C ASP A 126 -0.04 9.93 9.81
N LEU A 127 -0.88 9.90 8.79
CA LEU A 127 -1.31 11.08 8.05
C LEU A 127 -1.97 12.11 8.95
N PHE A 128 -2.91 11.72 9.82
CA PHE A 128 -3.60 12.64 10.73
C PHE A 128 -2.67 13.33 11.74
N LYS A 129 -1.45 12.85 11.93
CA LYS A 129 -0.42 13.49 12.75
C LYS A 129 0.51 14.40 11.95
N ASN A 130 0.42 14.36 10.63
CA ASN A 130 1.34 15.08 9.75
C ASN A 130 0.82 16.50 9.47
N LYS A 131 1.66 17.51 9.68
CA LYS A 131 1.31 18.92 9.45
C LYS A 131 1.03 19.29 7.99
N TYR A 132 1.40 18.43 7.06
CA TYR A 132 1.18 18.60 5.63
C TYR A 132 -0.10 17.89 5.12
N PHE A 133 -0.89 17.30 6.05
CA PHE A 133 -2.13 16.59 5.73
C PHE A 133 -3.36 17.26 6.32
#